data_6a64ba425885cd208870c286bb1d29d2
#
_entry.id   6a64ba425885cd208870c286bb1d29d2
#
_cell.length_a   1.000
_cell.length_b   1.000
_cell.length_c   1.000
_cell.angle_alpha   90.00
_cell.angle_beta   90.00
_cell.angle_gamma   90.00
#
_symmetry.space_group_name_H-M   'P 1'
#
loop_
_entity.id
_entity.type
_entity.pdbx_description
1 polymer ?
#
loop_
_entity_poly.entity_id
_entity_poly.type
_entity_poly.pdbx_seq_one_letter_code
_entity_poly.pdbx_strand_id
1 'polypeptide(L)'
;MKILEEVGCEFRDDQAPAMWKAAGADVQGTRVRISRELLMQLISTVPPEFTLHARNPERTVKVGGKNQIFVPMYGAPFVRDLDNVRRYGSLEDLNNFHKLAYMLPALHS
;
A
#
# COMPACT_ATOMS: atom_id res chain seq x y z
N MET A 1 4.19 14.05 8.17
CA MET A 1 4.78 15.20 7.47
C MET A 1 6.18 15.49 8.02
N LYS A 2 6.37 15.89 9.26
CA LYS A 2 7.71 16.21 9.85
C LYS A 2 8.80 15.16 9.58
N ILE A 3 8.48 13.88 9.62
CA ILE A 3 9.46 12.81 9.32
C ILE A 3 9.98 12.93 7.89
N LEU A 4 9.14 13.23 6.92
CA LEU A 4 9.54 13.38 5.51
C LEU A 4 10.38 14.64 5.28
N GLU A 5 10.12 15.70 6.03
CA GLU A 5 10.84 16.98 5.92
C GLU A 5 12.17 16.96 6.66
N GLU A 6 12.18 16.51 7.91
CA GLU A 6 13.34 16.65 8.81
C GLU A 6 14.29 15.44 8.72
N VAL A 7 13.75 14.22 8.64
CA VAL A 7 14.51 12.96 8.58
C VAL A 7 14.70 12.49 7.15
N GLY A 8 13.63 12.53 6.35
CA GLY A 8 13.58 12.02 4.97
C GLY A 8 13.51 10.50 4.88
N CYS A 9 13.49 10.01 3.65
CA CYS A 9 13.52 8.60 3.28
C CYS A 9 14.80 8.25 2.56
N GLU A 10 15.27 7.02 2.71
CA GLU A 10 16.40 6.49 1.96
C GLU A 10 15.89 5.72 0.74
N PHE A 11 16.30 6.14 -0.45
CA PHE A 11 16.00 5.50 -1.72
C PHE A 11 17.26 4.79 -2.24
N ARG A 12 17.23 3.45 -2.22
CA ARG A 12 18.34 2.59 -2.66
C ARG A 12 18.22 2.20 -4.13
N ASP A 13 17.78 3.14 -4.93
CA ASP A 13 17.64 3.02 -6.37
C ASP A 13 18.37 4.19 -7.02
N ASP A 14 19.09 3.96 -8.10
CA ASP A 14 19.93 4.99 -8.71
C ASP A 14 19.13 6.09 -9.42
N GLN A 15 17.92 5.79 -9.86
CA GLN A 15 17.07 6.73 -10.60
C GLN A 15 16.16 7.54 -9.67
N ALA A 16 15.67 6.92 -8.58
CA ALA A 16 14.71 7.56 -7.70
C ALA A 16 15.20 8.88 -7.07
N PRO A 17 16.45 8.99 -6.55
CA PRO A 17 16.95 10.26 -6.06
C PRO A 17 17.03 11.36 -7.13
N ALA A 18 17.39 10.99 -8.37
CA ALA A 18 17.43 11.93 -9.47
C ALA A 18 16.05 12.47 -9.84
N MET A 19 15.03 11.60 -9.86
CA MET A 19 13.63 12.00 -10.08
C MET A 19 13.12 12.92 -8.97
N TRP A 20 13.41 12.62 -7.71
CA TRP A 20 13.06 13.48 -6.59
C TRP A 20 13.75 14.83 -6.64
N LYS A 21 15.01 14.86 -7.02
CA LYS A 21 15.75 16.13 -7.21
C LYS A 21 15.16 16.96 -8.33
N ALA A 22 14.79 16.34 -9.44
CA ALA A 22 14.10 17.02 -10.54
C ALA A 22 12.72 17.57 -10.14
N ALA A 23 12.03 16.89 -9.22
CA ALA A 23 10.77 17.37 -8.66
C ALA A 23 10.93 18.48 -7.60
N GLY A 24 12.16 18.83 -7.19
CA GLY A 24 12.44 19.89 -6.24
C GLY A 24 12.61 19.45 -4.78
N ALA A 25 12.79 18.16 -4.53
CA ALA A 25 13.12 17.67 -3.19
C ALA A 25 14.59 17.92 -2.82
N ASP A 26 14.89 18.02 -1.51
CA ASP A 26 16.27 18.04 -1.00
C ASP A 26 16.83 16.61 -1.02
N VAL A 27 17.88 16.40 -1.83
CA VAL A 27 18.49 15.09 -2.05
C VAL A 27 19.96 15.13 -1.64
N GLN A 28 20.34 14.25 -0.71
CA GLN A 28 21.71 14.07 -0.22
C GLN A 28 22.10 12.59 -0.36
N GLY A 29 22.80 12.24 -1.43
CA GLY A 29 23.08 10.86 -1.78
C GLY A 29 21.79 10.09 -2.03
N THR A 30 21.54 9.03 -1.25
CA THR A 30 20.30 8.24 -1.31
C THR A 30 19.19 8.79 -0.43
N ARG A 31 19.48 9.79 0.40
CA ARG A 31 18.51 10.37 1.32
C ARG A 31 17.76 11.53 0.68
N VAL A 32 16.45 11.44 0.68
CA VAL A 32 15.54 12.43 0.11
C VAL A 32 14.66 13.01 1.21
N ARG A 33 14.67 14.33 1.35
CA ARG A 33 13.74 15.07 2.20
C ARG A 33 12.71 15.76 1.33
N ILE A 34 11.45 15.59 1.67
CA ILE A 34 10.32 16.07 0.89
C ILE A 34 9.61 17.15 1.71
N SER A 35 9.61 18.38 1.22
CA SER A 35 8.89 19.45 1.89
C SER A 35 7.39 19.20 1.90
N ARG A 36 6.69 19.80 2.84
CA ARG A 36 5.24 19.72 2.94
C ARG A 36 4.56 20.23 1.67
N GLU A 37 5.05 21.35 1.15
CA GLU A 37 4.51 22.00 -0.03
C GLU A 37 4.60 21.10 -1.25
N LEU A 38 5.80 20.54 -1.51
CA LEU A 38 6.02 19.61 -2.63
C LEU A 38 5.14 18.36 -2.48
N LEU A 39 5.07 17.77 -1.27
CA LEU A 39 4.26 16.60 -1.04
C LEU A 39 2.77 16.88 -1.29
N MET A 40 2.24 18.00 -0.78
CA MET A 40 0.84 18.37 -1.00
C MET A 40 0.55 18.67 -2.46
N GLN A 41 1.47 19.30 -3.19
CA GLN A 41 1.35 19.52 -4.62
C GLN A 41 1.25 18.19 -5.38
N LEU A 42 2.12 17.23 -5.09
CA LEU A 42 2.10 15.92 -5.73
C LEU A 42 0.84 15.12 -5.38
N ILE A 43 0.42 15.13 -4.11
CA ILE A 43 -0.80 14.44 -3.67
C ILE A 43 -2.05 15.04 -4.32
N SER A 44 -2.07 16.35 -4.60
CA SER A 44 -3.23 16.99 -5.24
C SER A 44 -3.53 16.47 -6.65
N THR A 45 -2.57 15.80 -7.30
CA THR A 45 -2.77 15.14 -8.61
C THR A 45 -3.49 13.81 -8.50
N VAL A 46 -3.58 13.23 -7.28
CA VAL A 46 -4.26 11.96 -7.03
C VAL A 46 -5.77 12.19 -7.00
N PRO A 47 -6.58 11.41 -7.74
CA PRO A 47 -8.02 11.55 -7.68
C PRO A 47 -8.53 11.26 -6.26
N PRO A 48 -9.49 12.07 -5.73
CA PRO A 48 -10.01 11.90 -4.37
C PRO A 48 -10.80 10.60 -4.20
N GLU A 49 -11.32 10.08 -5.28
CA GLU A 49 -12.08 8.82 -5.32
C GLU A 49 -11.83 8.11 -6.65
N PHE A 50 -11.83 6.79 -6.61
CA PHE A 50 -11.83 5.96 -7.80
C PHE A 50 -12.61 4.66 -7.58
N THR A 51 -13.01 4.01 -8.66
CA THR A 51 -13.69 2.72 -8.62
C THR A 51 -12.70 1.60 -8.87
N LEU A 52 -12.59 0.68 -7.94
CA LEU A 52 -11.85 -0.56 -8.12
C LEU A 52 -12.83 -1.63 -8.63
N HIS A 53 -12.72 -1.93 -9.92
CA HIS A 53 -13.57 -2.91 -10.58
C HIS A 53 -13.14 -4.31 -10.22
N ALA A 54 -14.06 -5.09 -9.66
CA ALA A 54 -13.84 -6.50 -9.39
C ALA A 54 -14.29 -7.35 -10.60
N ARG A 55 -13.75 -8.56 -10.70
CA ARG A 55 -14.18 -9.55 -11.72
C ARG A 55 -15.67 -9.91 -11.58
N ASN A 56 -16.17 -10.03 -10.36
CA ASN A 56 -17.60 -10.03 -10.07
C ASN A 56 -18.05 -8.58 -9.86
N PRO A 57 -18.93 -8.01 -10.71
CA PRO A 57 -19.35 -6.61 -10.59
C PRO A 57 -19.98 -6.25 -9.24
N GLU A 58 -20.63 -7.21 -8.57
CA GLU A 58 -21.21 -7.00 -7.22
C GLU A 58 -20.16 -6.74 -6.14
N ARG A 59 -18.89 -7.09 -6.40
CA ARG A 59 -17.75 -6.88 -5.52
C ARG A 59 -16.96 -5.60 -5.88
N THR A 60 -17.41 -4.86 -6.88
CA THR A 60 -16.82 -3.57 -7.25
C THR A 60 -16.98 -2.58 -6.10
N VAL A 61 -15.90 -1.88 -5.75
CA VAL A 61 -15.88 -0.96 -4.62
C VAL A 61 -15.39 0.43 -5.03
N LYS A 62 -15.92 1.43 -4.35
CA LYS A 62 -15.48 2.82 -4.48
C LYS A 62 -14.47 3.13 -3.38
N VAL A 63 -13.25 3.49 -3.79
CA VAL A 63 -12.13 3.82 -2.90
C VAL A 63 -12.05 5.33 -2.75
N GLY A 64 -11.87 5.82 -1.52
CA GLY A 64 -11.72 7.24 -1.23
C GLY A 64 -12.97 7.88 -0.62
N GLY A 65 -12.93 9.18 -0.40
CA GLY A 65 -13.99 9.93 0.26
C GLY A 65 -14.26 9.43 1.69
N LYS A 66 -15.51 9.10 1.96
CA LYS A 66 -15.96 8.53 3.24
C LYS A 66 -16.14 7.01 3.20
N ASN A 67 -15.77 6.37 2.10
CA ASN A 67 -15.91 4.93 1.95
C ASN A 67 -14.86 4.20 2.78
N GLN A 68 -15.29 3.16 3.47
CA GLN A 68 -14.41 2.27 4.23
C GLN A 68 -14.32 0.93 3.52
N ILE A 69 -13.08 0.50 3.25
CA ILE A 69 -12.81 -0.75 2.54
C ILE A 69 -11.94 -1.62 3.43
N PHE A 70 -12.39 -2.86 3.64
CA PHE A 70 -11.63 -3.87 4.36
C PHE A 70 -11.00 -4.82 3.36
N VAL A 71 -9.68 -4.90 3.38
CA VAL A 71 -8.92 -5.84 2.53
C VAL A 71 -8.27 -6.91 3.38
N PRO A 72 -8.19 -8.14 2.91
CA PRO A 72 -7.45 -9.18 3.60
C PRO A 72 -5.95 -8.90 3.58
N MET A 73 -5.21 -9.54 4.49
CA MET A 73 -3.75 -9.46 4.53
C MET A 73 -3.16 -10.16 3.31
N TYR A 74 -2.29 -9.48 2.58
CA TYR A 74 -1.54 -10.05 1.45
C TYR A 74 -0.04 -10.09 1.75
N GLY A 75 0.64 -11.09 1.20
CA GLY A 75 2.10 -11.14 1.17
C GLY A 75 2.79 -11.51 2.48
N ALA A 76 2.05 -12.02 3.46
CA ALA A 76 2.66 -12.54 4.68
C ALA A 76 3.40 -13.86 4.39
N PRO A 77 4.72 -13.96 4.62
CA PRO A 77 5.48 -15.17 4.32
C PRO A 77 5.27 -16.29 5.33
N PHE A 78 4.67 -15.98 6.49
CA PHE A 78 4.47 -16.92 7.59
C PHE A 78 3.00 -17.06 7.93
N VAL A 79 2.63 -18.28 8.29
CA VAL A 79 1.31 -18.63 8.82
C VAL A 79 1.48 -19.12 10.25
N ARG A 80 0.50 -18.82 11.08
CA ARG A 80 0.36 -19.39 12.43
C ARG A 80 -0.98 -20.11 12.50
N ASP A 81 -0.95 -21.37 12.86
CA ASP A 81 -2.13 -22.22 13.00
C ASP A 81 -2.75 -22.14 14.41
N LEU A 82 -3.80 -22.92 14.64
CA LEU A 82 -4.50 -22.98 15.93
C LEU A 82 -3.62 -23.55 17.04
N ASP A 83 -2.64 -24.37 16.70
CA ASP A 83 -1.66 -24.93 17.64
C ASP A 83 -0.53 -23.93 17.96
N ASN A 84 -0.66 -22.69 17.47
CA ASN A 84 0.27 -21.58 17.68
C ASN A 84 1.67 -21.84 17.09
N VAL A 85 1.78 -22.75 16.14
CA VAL A 85 3.03 -23.03 15.41
C VAL A 85 3.20 -22.04 14.27
N ARG A 86 4.33 -21.32 14.29
CA ARG A 86 4.70 -20.41 13.19
C ARG A 86 5.52 -21.19 12.17
N ARG A 87 5.03 -21.23 10.94
CA ARG A 87 5.69 -21.88 9.80
C ARG A 87 5.62 -21.02 8.53
N TYR A 88 6.40 -21.35 7.54
CA TYR A 88 6.23 -20.73 6.22
C TYR A 88 4.86 -21.11 5.63
N GLY A 89 4.27 -20.14 4.94
CA GLY A 89 3.02 -20.37 4.20
C GLY A 89 3.24 -21.31 3.01
N SER A 90 2.25 -22.15 2.73
CA SER A 90 2.16 -23.00 1.56
C SER A 90 1.17 -22.44 0.53
N LEU A 91 1.16 -22.99 -0.69
CA LEU A 91 0.11 -22.68 -1.69
C LEU A 91 -1.28 -23.07 -1.18
N GLU A 92 -1.40 -24.11 -0.38
CA GLU A 92 -2.66 -24.50 0.22
C GLU A 92 -3.16 -23.42 1.21
N ASP A 93 -2.28 -22.89 2.04
CA ASP A 93 -2.61 -21.78 2.94
C ASP A 93 -3.10 -20.55 2.16
N LEU A 94 -2.39 -20.17 1.10
CA LEU A 94 -2.78 -19.07 0.23
C LEU A 94 -4.19 -19.30 -0.36
N ASN A 95 -4.44 -20.48 -0.88
CA ASN A 95 -5.75 -20.85 -1.43
C ASN A 95 -6.86 -20.82 -0.36
N ASN A 96 -6.55 -21.26 0.85
CA ASN A 96 -7.50 -21.23 1.96
C ASN A 96 -7.79 -19.79 2.42
N PHE A 97 -6.79 -18.90 2.47
CA PHE A 97 -7.01 -17.48 2.75
C PHE A 97 -7.85 -16.80 1.66
N HIS A 98 -7.62 -17.12 0.38
CA HIS A 98 -8.48 -16.63 -0.70
C HIS A 98 -9.92 -17.10 -0.53
N LYS A 99 -10.15 -18.38 -0.26
CA LYS A 99 -11.50 -18.90 -0.01
C LYS A 99 -12.19 -18.18 1.15
N LEU A 100 -11.48 -17.97 2.27
CA LEU A 100 -12.01 -17.24 3.42
C LEU A 100 -12.38 -15.80 3.06
N ALA A 101 -11.53 -15.10 2.30
CA ALA A 101 -11.83 -13.74 1.84
C ALA A 101 -13.10 -13.69 0.97
N TYR A 102 -13.27 -14.67 0.07
CA TYR A 102 -14.49 -14.76 -0.76
C TYR A 102 -15.75 -15.13 0.03
N MET A 103 -15.62 -15.89 1.12
CA MET A 103 -16.75 -16.26 1.98
C MET A 103 -17.22 -15.13 2.88
N LEU A 104 -16.38 -14.13 3.14
CA LEU A 104 -16.68 -13.03 4.05
C LEU A 104 -17.20 -11.81 3.25
N PRO A 105 -18.50 -11.47 3.35
CA PRO A 105 -19.06 -10.35 2.59
C PRO A 105 -18.51 -8.99 3.02
N ALA A 106 -17.91 -8.91 4.22
CA ALA A 106 -17.29 -7.68 4.73
C ALA A 106 -15.89 -7.41 4.15
N LEU A 107 -15.25 -8.40 3.52
CA LEU A 107 -13.95 -8.23 2.89
C LEU A 107 -14.12 -7.89 1.40
N HIS A 108 -13.39 -6.89 0.98
CA HIS A 108 -13.35 -6.40 -0.40
C HIS A 108 -12.05 -6.86 -1.05
N SER A 109 -12.13 -7.81 -1.97
CA SER A 109 -10.98 -8.38 -2.67
C SER A 109 -11.34 -8.76 -4.11
#